data_61281d618e3b6aedce490296b69d54dd
#
_entry.id   61281d618e3b6aedce490296b69d54dd
#
_cell.length_a   1.000
_cell.length_b   1.000
_cell.length_c   1.000
_cell.angle_alpha   90.00
_cell.angle_beta   90.00
_cell.angle_gamma   90.00
#
_symmetry.space_group_name_H-M   'P 1'
#
loop_
_entity.id
_entity.type
_entity.pdbx_description
1 polymer ?
#
loop_
_entity_poly.entity_id
_entity_poly.type
_entity_poly.pdbx_seq_one_letter_code
_entity_poly.pdbx_strand_id
1 'polypeptide(L)'
;MYKRQSLSFGDVPDLTGLTGVHIEVKRVERLNVPEAMKQAVRDAEKFHDGVPALFHRRSREPWLVTMRLHDWVALYDRQKAAETNERKG
;
A
#
# COMPACT_ATOMS: atom_id res chain seq x y z
N MET A 1 -2.50 -4.74 15.90
CA MET A 1 -2.07 -4.20 15.43
C MET A 1 -1.32 -4.48 14.53
N TYR A 2 -1.26 -4.42 13.90
CA TYR A 2 -0.55 -4.79 13.19
C TYR A 2 0.39 -4.20 13.00
N LYS A 3 0.75 -4.56 13.04
CA LYS A 3 1.38 -4.21 12.98
C LYS A 3 2.37 -3.73 12.38
N ARG A 4 2.89 -2.97 12.90
CA ARG A 4 3.94 -2.33 12.40
C ARG A 4 5.03 -3.17 12.03
N GLN A 5 5.37 -4.14 12.79
CA GLN A 5 6.45 -4.97 12.40
C GLN A 5 6.14 -5.79 11.18
N SER A 6 4.89 -5.98 10.88
CA SER A 6 4.55 -6.66 9.63
C SER A 6 4.91 -5.83 8.42
N LEU A 7 5.19 -4.56 8.62
CA LEU A 7 5.60 -3.67 7.55
C LEU A 7 7.10 -3.47 7.52
N SER A 8 7.79 -4.09 8.46
CA SER A 8 9.21 -3.92 8.60
C SER A 8 9.91 -5.11 7.97
N PHE A 9 10.10 -5.09 6.69
CA PHE A 9 10.59 -6.24 5.99
C PHE A 9 12.07 -6.24 5.76
N GLY A 10 12.80 -5.48 6.48
CA GLY A 10 14.22 -5.43 6.30
C GLY A 10 14.64 -4.65 5.08
N ASP A 11 14.10 -5.01 3.95
CA ASP A 11 14.46 -4.35 2.69
C ASP A 11 13.39 -3.38 2.19
N VAL A 12 12.36 -3.14 2.98
CA VAL A 12 11.36 -2.13 2.67
C VAL A 12 11.26 -1.22 3.87
N PRO A 13 12.03 -0.15 3.89
CA PRO A 13 12.12 0.68 5.08
C PRO A 13 10.88 1.54 5.29
N ASP A 14 10.60 1.76 6.55
CA ASP A 14 9.73 2.84 6.97
C ASP A 14 8.34 2.83 6.38
N LEU A 15 7.70 1.69 6.44
CA LEU A 15 6.30 1.61 6.04
C LEU A 15 5.35 1.91 7.19
N THR A 16 5.89 2.13 8.38
CA THR A 16 5.05 2.44 9.52
C THR A 16 4.45 3.82 9.34
N GLY A 17 3.24 3.98 9.77
CA GLY A 17 2.61 5.28 9.72
C GLY A 17 1.97 5.65 8.40
N LEU A 18 1.80 4.69 7.50
CA LEU A 18 1.09 4.96 6.26
C LEU A 18 -0.40 5.07 6.53
N THR A 19 -0.81 6.28 6.87
CA THR A 19 -2.19 6.56 7.19
C THR A 19 -3.02 6.62 5.91
N GLY A 20 -4.21 6.03 5.95
CA GLY A 20 -5.11 6.08 4.82
C GLY A 20 -4.85 5.02 3.77
N VAL A 21 -3.98 4.08 4.06
CA VAL A 21 -3.69 2.99 3.14
C VAL A 21 -3.87 1.66 3.88
N HIS A 22 -4.67 0.78 3.30
CA HIS A 22 -4.80 -0.58 3.81
C HIS A 22 -3.79 -1.45 3.06
N ILE A 23 -2.79 -1.95 3.75
CA ILE A 23 -1.71 -2.69 3.13
C ILE A 23 -1.91 -4.18 3.32
N GLU A 24 -1.95 -4.89 2.20
CA GLU A 24 -1.99 -6.34 2.17
C GLU A 24 -0.62 -6.80 1.69
N VAL A 25 0.02 -7.71 2.42
CA VAL A 25 1.38 -8.13 2.11
C VAL A 25 1.38 -9.58 1.64
N LYS A 26 2.03 -9.85 0.51
CA LYS A 26 2.14 -11.19 -0.04
C LYS A 26 3.58 -11.46 -0.45
N ARG A 27 4.14 -12.55 0.06
CA ARG A 27 5.48 -13.00 -0.31
C ARG A 27 5.36 -14.41 -0.85
N VAL A 28 4.98 -14.53 -2.12
CA VAL A 28 4.77 -15.83 -2.74
C VAL A 28 5.34 -15.80 -4.15
N GLU A 29 5.79 -16.96 -4.62
CA GLU A 29 6.42 -17.04 -5.93
C GLU A 29 5.42 -16.84 -7.07
N ARG A 30 4.21 -17.34 -6.89
CA ARG A 30 3.18 -17.20 -7.91
C ARG A 30 1.96 -16.59 -7.26
N LEU A 31 1.75 -15.33 -7.52
CA LEU A 31 0.65 -14.61 -6.93
C LEU A 31 -0.40 -14.33 -7.99
N ASN A 32 -1.62 -14.70 -7.70
CA ASN A 32 -2.74 -14.28 -8.52
C ASN A 32 -3.08 -12.86 -8.10
N VAL A 33 -2.50 -11.89 -8.81
CA VAL A 33 -2.64 -10.49 -8.43
C VAL A 33 -4.09 -10.03 -8.45
N PRO A 34 -4.89 -10.32 -9.48
CA PRO A 34 -6.29 -9.90 -9.45
C PRO A 34 -7.06 -10.42 -8.25
N GLU A 35 -6.86 -11.68 -7.88
CA GLU A 35 -7.55 -12.23 -6.71
C GLU A 35 -7.07 -11.60 -5.42
N ALA A 36 -5.76 -11.43 -5.30
CA ALA A 36 -5.21 -10.82 -4.11
C ALA A 36 -5.70 -9.37 -3.96
N MET A 37 -5.82 -8.67 -5.08
CA MET A 37 -6.32 -7.31 -5.06
C MET A 37 -7.78 -7.26 -4.65
N LYS A 38 -8.59 -8.21 -5.11
CA LYS A 38 -9.98 -8.29 -4.68
C LYS A 38 -10.08 -8.49 -3.18
N GLN A 39 -9.21 -9.31 -2.64
CA GLN A 39 -9.18 -9.52 -1.19
C GLN A 39 -8.80 -8.24 -0.47
N ALA A 40 -7.80 -7.53 -0.97
CA ALA A 40 -7.38 -6.28 -0.35
C ALA A 40 -8.51 -5.26 -0.35
N VAL A 41 -9.27 -5.19 -1.45
CA VAL A 41 -10.41 -4.29 -1.53
C VAL A 41 -11.47 -4.65 -0.49
N ARG A 42 -11.79 -5.95 -0.40
CA ARG A 42 -12.78 -6.39 0.57
C ARG A 42 -12.36 -6.07 2.00
N ASP A 43 -11.11 -6.31 2.31
CA ASP A 43 -10.61 -6.08 3.66
C ASP A 43 -10.55 -4.58 3.98
N ALA A 44 -10.16 -3.77 3.02
CA ALA A 44 -10.13 -2.33 3.23
C ALA A 44 -11.53 -1.81 3.53
N GLU A 45 -12.54 -2.31 2.81
CA GLU A 45 -13.91 -1.92 3.05
C GLU A 45 -14.41 -2.41 4.40
N LYS A 46 -14.04 -3.63 4.74
CA LYS A 46 -14.49 -4.21 5.99
C LYS A 46 -13.91 -3.46 7.19
N PHE A 47 -12.65 -3.09 7.13
CA PHE A 47 -11.97 -2.46 8.25
C PHE A 47 -11.98 -0.95 8.18
N HIS A 48 -12.40 -0.37 7.07
CA HIS A 48 -12.47 1.09 6.90
C HIS A 48 -11.14 1.76 7.23
N ASP A 49 -10.05 1.16 6.78
CA ASP A 49 -8.73 1.67 7.17
C ASP A 49 -7.92 2.23 6.00
N GLY A 50 -8.57 2.52 4.90
CA GLY A 50 -7.90 3.24 3.84
C GLY A 50 -8.05 2.58 2.48
N VAL A 51 -7.32 3.13 1.50
CA VAL A 51 -7.35 2.57 0.15
C VAL A 51 -6.54 1.29 0.11
N PRO A 52 -7.02 0.28 -0.61
CA PRO A 52 -6.30 -1.01 -0.64
C PRO A 52 -5.05 -0.92 -1.49
N ALA A 53 -3.96 -1.44 -0.95
CA ALA A 53 -2.70 -1.54 -1.67
C ALA A 53 -2.11 -2.91 -1.39
N LEU A 54 -1.66 -3.56 -2.44
CA LEU A 54 -1.08 -4.89 -2.35
C LEU A 54 0.42 -4.77 -2.51
N PHE A 55 1.13 -5.03 -1.41
CA PHE A 55 2.58 -5.03 -1.41
C PHE A 55 3.01 -6.47 -1.60
N HIS A 56 3.73 -6.77 -2.68
CA HIS A 56 4.05 -8.15 -2.97
C HIS A 56 5.44 -8.31 -3.56
N ARG A 57 5.95 -9.51 -3.45
CA ARG A 57 7.31 -9.78 -3.84
C ARG A 57 7.50 -11.29 -4.03
N ARG A 58 8.28 -11.65 -5.04
CA ARG A 58 8.80 -13.00 -5.20
C ARG A 58 10.19 -13.05 -4.59
N SER A 59 10.67 -14.26 -4.33
CA SER A 59 12.01 -14.42 -3.78
C SER A 59 13.03 -13.68 -4.64
N ARG A 60 13.88 -12.90 -3.98
CA ARG A 60 15.00 -12.21 -4.62
C ARG A 60 14.58 -11.18 -5.65
N GLU A 61 13.31 -10.83 -5.70
CA GLU A 61 12.83 -9.78 -6.57
C GLU A 61 12.49 -8.56 -5.76
N PRO A 62 12.47 -7.39 -6.37
CA PRO A 62 12.10 -6.19 -5.62
C PRO A 62 10.63 -6.20 -5.21
N TRP A 63 10.32 -5.45 -4.18
CA TRP A 63 8.96 -5.27 -3.76
C TRP A 63 8.20 -4.47 -4.81
N LEU A 64 6.97 -4.85 -5.04
CA LEU A 64 6.07 -4.17 -5.95
C LEU A 64 4.83 -3.73 -5.21
N VAL A 65 4.19 -2.70 -5.72
CA VAL A 65 2.91 -2.22 -5.17
C VAL A 65 1.88 -2.27 -6.28
N THR A 66 0.76 -2.91 -5.99
CA THR A 66 -0.39 -2.92 -6.90
C THR A 66 -1.54 -2.23 -6.19
N MET A 67 -2.18 -1.31 -6.88
CA MET A 67 -3.39 -0.69 -6.35
C MET A 67 -4.23 -0.22 -7.52
N ARG A 68 -5.49 0.14 -7.23
CA ARG A 68 -6.37 0.61 -8.28
C ARG A 68 -5.89 1.97 -8.76
N LEU A 69 -6.00 2.20 -10.06
CA LEU A 69 -5.45 3.41 -10.66
C LEU A 69 -6.07 4.67 -10.04
N HIS A 70 -7.39 4.67 -9.85
CA HIS A 70 -8.01 5.88 -9.32
C HIS A 70 -7.56 6.17 -7.89
N ASP A 71 -7.23 5.14 -7.13
CA ASP A 71 -6.71 5.33 -5.78
C ASP A 71 -5.30 5.91 -5.82
N TRP A 72 -4.49 5.44 -6.74
CA TRP A 72 -3.14 5.95 -6.89
C TRP A 72 -3.16 7.41 -7.31
N VAL A 73 -4.04 7.75 -8.27
CA VAL A 73 -4.14 9.13 -8.73
C VAL A 73 -4.55 10.05 -7.60
N ALA A 74 -5.52 9.62 -6.79
CA ALA A 74 -5.93 10.42 -5.65
C ALA A 74 -4.80 10.63 -4.65
N LEU A 75 -4.02 9.59 -4.43
CA LEU A 75 -2.89 9.67 -3.53
C LEU A 75 -1.84 10.65 -4.04
N TYR A 76 -1.55 10.57 -5.33
CA TYR A 76 -0.59 11.45 -5.96
C TYR A 76 -1.05 12.90 -5.90
N ASP A 77 -2.33 13.13 -6.15
CA ASP A 77 -2.87 14.49 -6.10
C ASP A 77 -2.77 15.07 -4.70
N ARG A 78 -3.01 14.27 -3.68
CA ARG A 78 -2.87 14.75 -2.31
C ARG A 78 -1.41 15.10 -1.99
N GLN A 79 -0.49 14.31 -2.50
CA GLN A 79 0.93 14.58 -2.29
C GLN A 79 1.32 15.91 -2.95
N LYS A 80 0.85 16.15 -4.16
CA LYS A 80 1.15 17.38 -4.84
C LYS A 80 0.56 18.59 -4.11
N ALA A 81 -0.64 18.45 -3.61
CA ALA A 81 -1.28 19.54 -2.87
C ALA A 81 -0.49 19.86 -1.61
N ALA A 82 -0.02 18.82 -0.92
CA ALA A 82 0.77 19.04 0.29
C ALA A 82 2.08 19.75 -0.02
N GLU A 83 2.75 19.35 -1.10
CA GLU A 83 3.98 20.01 -1.51
C GLU A 83 3.76 21.48 -1.85
N THR A 84 2.67 21.74 -2.56
CA THR A 84 2.35 23.11 -2.93
C THR A 84 2.10 23.96 -1.69
N ASN A 85 1.37 23.42 -0.75
CA ASN A 85 1.09 24.12 0.49
C ASN A 85 2.37 24.43 1.27
N GLU A 86 3.25 23.47 1.31
CA GLU A 86 4.51 23.67 2.01
C GLU A 86 5.34 24.77 1.37
N ARG A 87 5.34 24.80 0.05
CA ARG A 87 6.11 25.82 -0.63
C ARG A 87 5.56 27.21 -0.41
N LYS A 88 4.27 27.29 -0.27
CA LYS A 88 3.65 28.58 -0.04
C LYS A 88 3.96 29.12 1.34
N GLY A 89 4.12 28.23 2.26
CA GLY A 89 4.43 28.61 3.62
C GLY A 89 5.83 29.09 3.74
#